data_eb26db3705678015fd5548029b79c454
#
_entry.id   eb26db3705678015fd5548029b79c454
#
_cell.length_a   1.000
_cell.length_b   1.000
_cell.length_c   1.000
_cell.angle_alpha   90.00
_cell.angle_beta   90.00
_cell.angle_gamma   90.00
#
_symmetry.space_group_name_H-M   'P 1'
#
loop_
_entity.id
_entity.type
_entity.pdbx_description
1 polymer ?
#
loop_
_entity_poly.entity_id
_entity_poly.type
_entity_poly.pdbx_seq_one_letter_code
_entity_poly.pdbx_strand_id
1 'polypeptide(L)'
;MLHIFELEQELATHVGDVDVLKEAKRNGFSDRKIADLWNQTANQVRATRLENNIVPVYKMVDTCAAEFESSTPYFYSTYEWENESIKSDKESVIVLGSGPIRIGQGVEFDYATVHSVKAIQAAGYEAII
;
A
#
# COMPACT_ATOMS: atom_id res chain seq x y z
N MET A 1 10.96 16.53 7.68
CA MET A 1 12.00 15.79 8.45
C MET A 1 11.83 15.95 9.95
N LEU A 2 11.64 17.15 10.50
CA LEU A 2 11.46 17.38 11.94
C LEU A 2 10.31 16.53 12.52
N HIS A 3 9.15 16.57 11.89
CA HIS A 3 7.95 15.80 12.28
C HIS A 3 8.19 14.28 12.39
N ILE A 4 8.95 13.69 11.46
CA ILE A 4 9.28 12.24 11.52
C ILE A 4 10.15 11.92 12.72
N PHE A 5 11.10 12.79 13.05
CA PHE A 5 11.95 12.63 14.23
C PHE A 5 11.15 12.76 15.54
N GLU A 6 10.25 13.76 15.61
CA GLU A 6 9.37 13.94 16.77
C GLU A 6 8.47 12.72 16.98
N LEU A 7 7.86 12.21 15.91
CA LEU A 7 7.03 11.02 15.95
C LEU A 7 7.81 9.76 16.35
N GLU A 8 9.09 9.65 15.96
CA GLU A 8 9.96 8.55 16.41
C GLU A 8 10.20 8.61 17.93
N GLN A 9 10.36 9.79 18.50
CA GLN A 9 10.48 9.98 19.95
C GLN A 9 9.17 9.66 20.68
N GLU A 10 8.04 10.07 20.11
CA GLU A 10 6.71 9.72 20.65
C GLU A 10 6.49 8.21 20.67
N LEU A 11 6.80 7.52 19.58
CA LEU A 11 6.73 6.06 19.52
C LEU A 11 7.57 5.39 20.60
N ALA A 12 8.79 5.86 20.83
CA ALA A 12 9.68 5.29 21.82
C ALA A 12 9.17 5.48 23.26
N THR A 13 8.43 6.55 23.52
CA THR A 13 7.91 6.88 24.86
C THR A 13 6.49 6.37 25.11
N HIS A 14 5.70 6.13 24.07
CA HIS A 14 4.29 5.70 24.14
C HIS A 14 4.10 4.29 23.57
N VAL A 15 4.75 3.33 24.20
CA VAL A 15 4.68 1.91 23.80
C VAL A 15 3.25 1.38 23.91
N GLY A 16 2.72 0.85 22.81
CA GLY A 16 1.37 0.28 22.76
C GLY A 16 0.24 1.31 22.57
N ASP A 17 0.56 2.60 22.44
CA ASP A 17 -0.45 3.62 22.17
C ASP A 17 -0.97 3.48 20.74
N VAL A 18 -2.29 3.31 20.60
CA VAL A 18 -2.96 3.05 19.32
C VAL A 18 -3.00 4.29 18.43
N ASP A 19 -3.14 5.47 19.01
CA ASP A 19 -3.21 6.71 18.24
C ASP A 19 -1.84 7.06 17.67
N VAL A 20 -0.79 6.91 18.47
CA VAL A 20 0.59 7.07 18.03
C VAL A 20 0.95 6.02 16.98
N LEU A 21 0.52 4.77 17.15
CA LEU A 21 0.69 3.72 16.15
C LEU A 21 0.04 4.08 14.81
N LYS A 22 -1.18 4.57 14.84
CA LYS A 22 -1.93 4.98 13.65
C LYS A 22 -1.25 6.13 12.92
N GLU A 23 -0.81 7.14 13.65
CA GLU A 23 -0.08 8.26 13.09
C GLU A 23 1.27 7.83 12.49
N ALA A 24 1.99 6.92 13.15
CA ALA A 24 3.22 6.34 12.64
C ALA A 24 2.99 5.59 11.32
N LYS A 25 1.93 4.80 11.20
CA LYS A 25 1.60 4.09 9.96
C LYS A 25 1.28 5.07 8.82
N ARG A 26 0.59 6.16 9.10
CA ARG A 26 0.28 7.22 8.12
C ARG A 26 1.55 7.93 7.63
N ASN A 27 2.54 8.06 8.49
CA ASN A 27 3.83 8.67 8.18
C ASN A 27 4.89 7.68 7.64
N GLY A 28 4.49 6.45 7.31
CA GLY A 28 5.31 5.48 6.61
C GLY A 28 6.23 4.62 7.49
N PHE A 29 6.03 4.62 8.80
CA PHE A 29 6.78 3.71 9.69
C PHE A 29 6.37 2.25 9.43
N SER A 30 7.38 1.39 9.21
CA SER A 30 7.15 -0.04 9.07
C SER A 30 6.85 -0.70 10.41
N ASP A 31 6.11 -1.82 10.39
CA ASP A 31 5.85 -2.60 11.61
C ASP A 31 7.18 -3.05 12.27
N ARG A 32 8.22 -3.30 11.47
CA ARG A 32 9.57 -3.63 11.98
C ARG A 32 10.21 -2.46 12.74
N LYS A 33 10.19 -1.25 12.18
CA LYS A 33 10.76 -0.07 12.84
C LYS A 33 10.03 0.25 14.14
N ILE A 34 8.70 0.12 14.16
CA ILE A 34 7.90 0.31 15.39
C ILE A 34 8.24 -0.77 16.42
N ALA A 35 8.38 -2.02 16.00
CA ALA A 35 8.76 -3.13 16.86
C ALA A 35 10.12 -2.91 17.52
N ASP A 36 11.10 -2.42 16.76
CA ASP A 36 12.44 -2.08 17.30
C ASP A 36 12.33 -1.00 18.39
N LEU A 37 11.51 0.03 18.21
CA LEU A 37 11.29 1.09 19.20
C LEU A 37 10.50 0.60 20.43
N TRP A 38 9.58 -0.32 20.25
CA TRP A 38 8.74 -0.86 21.31
C TRP A 38 9.32 -2.09 22.01
N ASN A 39 10.49 -2.54 21.60
CA ASN A 39 11.11 -3.79 22.07
C ASN A 39 10.15 -4.99 21.94
N GLN A 40 9.49 -5.10 20.78
CA GLN A 40 8.53 -6.12 20.41
C GLN A 40 8.95 -6.78 19.09
N THR A 41 8.19 -7.77 18.66
CA THR A 41 8.31 -8.34 17.31
C THR A 41 7.38 -7.63 16.31
N ALA A 42 7.75 -7.61 15.05
CA ALA A 42 6.89 -7.06 14.00
C ALA A 42 5.50 -7.74 13.93
N ASN A 43 5.42 -9.04 14.29
CA ASN A 43 4.16 -9.77 14.36
C ASN A 43 3.26 -9.29 15.51
N GLN A 44 3.84 -8.91 16.64
CA GLN A 44 3.08 -8.32 17.74
C GLN A 44 2.52 -6.95 17.36
N VAL A 45 3.34 -6.08 16.78
CA VAL A 45 2.88 -4.78 16.25
C VAL A 45 1.77 -4.98 15.20
N ARG A 46 1.96 -5.95 14.29
CA ARG A 46 0.93 -6.29 13.30
C ARG A 46 -0.37 -6.75 13.96
N ALA A 47 -0.30 -7.59 14.97
CA ALA A 47 -1.49 -8.05 15.71
C ALA A 47 -2.23 -6.88 16.35
N THR A 48 -1.53 -6.03 17.10
CA THR A 48 -2.09 -4.80 17.70
C THR A 48 -2.75 -3.91 16.64
N ARG A 49 -2.11 -3.74 15.50
CA ARG A 49 -2.63 -2.96 14.39
C ARG A 49 -3.93 -3.52 13.84
N LEU A 50 -4.00 -4.84 13.62
CA LEU A 50 -5.20 -5.51 13.12
C LEU A 50 -6.36 -5.50 14.12
N GLU A 51 -6.10 -5.71 15.40
CA GLU A 51 -7.08 -5.63 16.48
C GLU A 51 -7.73 -4.25 16.58
N ASN A 52 -6.97 -3.19 16.26
CA ASN A 52 -7.45 -1.81 16.25
C ASN A 52 -7.88 -1.31 14.87
N ASN A 53 -8.09 -2.22 13.92
CA ASN A 53 -8.50 -1.91 12.54
C ASN A 53 -7.60 -0.89 11.83
N ILE A 54 -6.31 -0.87 12.16
CA ILE A 54 -5.29 -0.07 11.47
C ILE A 54 -4.78 -0.90 10.29
N VAL A 55 -5.47 -0.79 9.17
CA VAL A 55 -5.18 -1.53 7.94
C VAL A 55 -4.93 -0.56 6.79
N PRO A 56 -4.12 -0.95 5.80
CA PRO A 56 -3.95 -0.13 4.61
C PRO A 56 -5.25 -0.09 3.81
N VAL A 57 -5.47 1.03 3.18
CA VAL A 57 -6.51 1.26 2.18
C VAL A 57 -5.88 1.50 0.83
N TYR A 58 -6.66 1.41 -0.23
CA TYR A 58 -6.20 1.64 -1.59
C TYR A 58 -6.91 2.86 -2.15
N LYS A 59 -6.13 3.80 -2.65
CA LYS A 59 -6.63 5.00 -3.31
C LYS A 59 -6.22 5.02 -4.76
N MET A 60 -7.07 5.63 -5.57
CA MET A 60 -6.84 5.79 -7.01
C MET A 60 -5.93 7.00 -7.26
N VAL A 61 -4.98 6.84 -8.17
CA VAL A 61 -4.17 7.97 -8.64
C VAL A 61 -5.01 8.82 -9.56
N ASP A 62 -5.18 10.09 -9.21
CA ASP A 62 -5.76 11.10 -10.10
C ASP A 62 -4.74 11.50 -11.17
N THR A 63 -4.84 10.87 -12.34
CA THR A 63 -3.83 10.99 -13.40
C THR A 63 -3.93 12.26 -14.23
N CYS A 64 -5.05 12.97 -14.19
CA CYS A 64 -5.26 14.17 -15.02
C CYS A 64 -6.04 15.26 -14.28
N ALA A 65 -5.85 15.37 -12.96
CA ALA A 65 -6.59 16.32 -12.11
C ALA A 65 -8.12 16.28 -12.35
N ALA A 66 -8.65 15.07 -12.55
CA ALA A 66 -10.05 14.78 -12.88
C ALA A 66 -10.56 15.40 -14.20
N GLU A 67 -9.66 15.85 -15.08
CA GLU A 67 -10.07 16.41 -16.39
C GLU A 67 -10.53 15.33 -17.38
N PHE A 68 -10.03 14.09 -17.22
CA PHE A 68 -10.38 12.96 -18.07
C PHE A 68 -10.59 11.69 -17.24
N GLU A 69 -11.63 10.93 -17.54
CA GLU A 69 -11.79 9.57 -16.99
C GLU A 69 -10.63 8.68 -17.49
N SER A 70 -9.86 8.14 -16.56
CA SER A 70 -8.83 7.17 -16.91
C SER A 70 -9.49 5.81 -17.17
N SER A 71 -9.25 5.23 -18.34
CA SER A 71 -9.72 3.87 -18.68
C SER A 71 -8.96 2.77 -17.94
N THR A 72 -7.82 3.10 -17.33
CA THR A 72 -6.97 2.21 -16.54
C THR A 72 -6.61 2.87 -15.22
N PRO A 73 -7.36 2.59 -14.15
CA PRO A 73 -7.08 3.16 -12.84
C PRO A 73 -5.77 2.57 -12.27
N TYR A 74 -4.91 3.45 -11.76
CA TYR A 74 -3.76 3.08 -10.95
C TYR A 74 -4.10 3.26 -9.48
N PHE A 75 -3.77 2.28 -8.66
CA PHE A 75 -4.01 2.32 -7.23
C PHE A 75 -2.69 2.38 -6.46
N TYR A 76 -2.72 3.03 -5.32
CA TYR A 76 -1.63 2.98 -4.34
C TYR A 76 -2.18 2.64 -2.96
N SER A 77 -1.35 2.00 -2.14
CA SER A 77 -1.68 1.62 -0.77
C SER A 77 -1.24 2.71 0.19
N THR A 78 -2.12 3.09 1.11
CA THR A 78 -1.86 4.11 2.13
C THR A 78 -2.59 3.77 3.42
N TYR A 79 -2.25 4.44 4.53
CA TYR A 79 -2.97 4.35 5.80
C TYR A 79 -3.82 5.61 5.99
N GLU A 80 -4.95 5.66 5.31
CA GLU A 80 -5.90 6.76 5.36
C GLU A 80 -7.31 6.28 5.74
N TRP A 81 -8.31 7.16 5.60
CA TRP A 81 -9.65 6.90 6.10
C TRP A 81 -10.55 6.18 5.09
N GLU A 82 -10.35 6.40 3.81
CA GLU A 82 -11.23 5.94 2.75
C GLU A 82 -10.53 4.95 1.83
N ASN A 83 -11.22 3.86 1.52
CA ASN A 83 -10.79 2.89 0.53
C ASN A 83 -11.58 3.13 -0.77
N GLU A 84 -10.88 3.48 -1.83
CA GLU A 84 -11.48 3.74 -3.15
C GLU A 84 -11.49 2.50 -4.05
N SER A 85 -10.91 1.38 -3.59
CA SER A 85 -10.97 0.14 -4.36
C SER A 85 -12.37 -0.46 -4.28
N ILE A 86 -12.96 -0.68 -5.45
CA ILE A 86 -14.25 -1.35 -5.59
C ILE A 86 -13.96 -2.82 -5.89
N LYS A 87 -14.44 -3.71 -5.01
CA LYS A 87 -14.32 -5.14 -5.24
C LYS A 87 -15.23 -5.56 -6.39
N SER A 88 -14.67 -6.16 -7.42
CA SER A 88 -15.41 -6.78 -8.50
C SER A 88 -16.00 -8.12 -8.07
N ASP A 89 -17.12 -8.52 -8.66
CA ASP A 89 -17.72 -9.85 -8.49
C ASP A 89 -17.03 -10.92 -9.37
N LYS A 90 -16.06 -10.51 -10.19
CA LYS A 90 -15.31 -11.44 -11.06
C LYS A 90 -14.19 -12.11 -10.28
N GLU A 91 -13.90 -13.32 -10.66
CA GLU A 91 -12.68 -13.99 -10.21
C GLU A 91 -11.45 -13.21 -10.71
N SER A 92 -10.56 -12.83 -9.81
CA SER A 92 -9.41 -11.99 -10.11
C SER A 92 -8.10 -12.73 -9.88
N VAL A 93 -7.11 -12.43 -10.72
CA VAL A 93 -5.75 -12.94 -10.64
C VAL A 93 -4.80 -11.77 -10.42
N ILE A 94 -4.01 -11.83 -9.35
CA ILE A 94 -2.98 -10.83 -9.06
C ILE A 94 -1.72 -11.17 -9.84
N VAL A 95 -1.23 -10.22 -10.61
CA VAL A 95 0.05 -10.29 -11.31
C VAL A 95 1.07 -9.49 -10.51
N LEU A 96 2.07 -10.16 -9.97
CA LEU A 96 3.15 -9.49 -9.26
C LEU A 96 4.11 -8.88 -10.28
N GLY A 97 4.02 -7.56 -10.45
CA GLY A 97 4.93 -6.78 -11.29
C GLY A 97 6.27 -6.48 -10.61
N SER A 98 7.19 -5.90 -11.36
CA SER A 98 8.52 -5.51 -10.86
C SER A 98 8.52 -4.22 -10.02
N GLY A 99 7.36 -3.59 -9.85
CA GLY A 99 7.20 -2.30 -9.18
C GLY A 99 7.45 -1.12 -10.12
N PRO A 100 7.56 0.11 -9.60
CA PRO A 100 7.74 1.30 -10.40
C PRO A 100 9.01 1.26 -11.25
N ILE A 101 8.91 1.69 -12.50
CA ILE A 101 10.06 1.80 -13.41
C ILE A 101 11.00 2.91 -12.91
N ARG A 102 12.27 2.57 -12.77
CA ARG A 102 13.32 3.53 -12.40
C ARG A 102 13.93 4.17 -13.64
N ILE A 103 14.53 5.33 -13.48
CA ILE A 103 15.30 5.99 -14.53
C ILE A 103 16.39 5.01 -15.04
N GLY A 104 16.44 4.80 -16.36
CA GLY A 104 17.36 3.86 -17.02
C GLY A 104 16.82 2.45 -17.22
N GLN A 105 15.61 2.14 -16.75
CA GLN A 105 14.90 0.91 -17.08
C GLN A 105 14.02 1.13 -18.31
N GLY A 106 13.95 0.13 -19.18
CA GLY A 106 13.13 0.15 -20.38
C GLY A 106 11.82 -0.62 -20.24
N VAL A 107 11.02 -0.62 -21.29
CA VAL A 107 9.71 -1.31 -21.35
C VAL A 107 9.81 -2.82 -21.21
N GLU A 108 10.98 -3.42 -21.36
CA GLU A 108 11.22 -4.85 -21.16
C GLU A 108 10.84 -5.34 -19.77
N PHE A 109 10.89 -4.47 -18.75
CA PHE A 109 10.48 -4.83 -17.38
C PHE A 109 8.98 -5.01 -17.23
N ASP A 110 8.18 -4.34 -18.06
CA ASP A 110 6.72 -4.48 -18.03
C ASP A 110 6.20 -5.46 -19.10
N TYR A 111 7.03 -5.90 -20.03
CA TYR A 111 6.62 -6.74 -21.14
C TYR A 111 5.92 -8.04 -20.67
N ALA A 112 6.55 -8.76 -19.76
CA ALA A 112 6.01 -10.00 -19.22
C ALA A 112 4.69 -9.75 -18.44
N THR A 113 4.63 -8.66 -17.68
CA THR A 113 3.45 -8.26 -16.92
C THR A 113 2.26 -7.96 -17.85
N VAL A 114 2.48 -7.17 -18.90
CA VAL A 114 1.44 -6.82 -19.89
C VAL A 114 0.93 -8.07 -20.62
N HIS A 115 1.83 -8.98 -21.02
CA HIS A 115 1.41 -10.24 -21.67
C HIS A 115 0.64 -11.15 -20.73
N SER A 116 1.03 -11.24 -19.46
CA SER A 116 0.30 -11.98 -18.43
C SER A 116 -1.11 -11.42 -18.23
N VAL A 117 -1.25 -10.11 -18.12
CA VAL A 117 -2.55 -9.44 -18.01
C VAL A 117 -3.45 -9.76 -19.20
N LYS A 118 -2.94 -9.65 -20.43
CA LYS A 118 -3.70 -9.97 -21.65
C LYS A 118 -4.16 -11.43 -21.66
N ALA A 119 -3.32 -12.36 -21.25
CA ALA A 119 -3.67 -13.78 -21.20
C ALA A 119 -4.76 -14.06 -20.14
N ILE A 120 -4.65 -13.44 -18.96
CA ILE A 120 -5.64 -13.55 -17.88
C ILE A 120 -7.00 -12.99 -18.32
N GLN A 121 -7.01 -11.81 -18.94
CA GLN A 121 -8.23 -11.20 -19.47
C GLN A 121 -8.86 -12.05 -20.60
N ALA A 122 -8.06 -12.60 -21.50
CA ALA A 122 -8.51 -13.51 -22.54
C ALA A 122 -9.12 -14.80 -21.98
N ALA A 123 -8.68 -15.25 -20.80
CA ALA A 123 -9.25 -16.39 -20.08
C ALA A 123 -10.55 -16.04 -19.30
N GLY A 124 -10.99 -14.77 -19.30
CA GLY A 124 -12.22 -14.32 -18.67
C GLY A 124 -12.07 -13.85 -17.22
N TYR A 125 -10.86 -13.79 -16.70
CA TYR A 125 -10.59 -13.30 -15.36
C TYR A 125 -10.28 -11.79 -15.33
N GLU A 126 -10.47 -11.17 -14.17
CA GLU A 126 -9.96 -9.84 -13.91
C GLU A 126 -8.47 -9.92 -13.55
N ALA A 127 -7.65 -9.05 -14.13
CA ALA A 127 -6.24 -8.97 -13.80
C ALA A 127 -5.97 -7.73 -12.92
N ILE A 128 -5.27 -7.93 -11.81
CA ILE A 128 -4.83 -6.88 -10.88
C ILE A 128 -3.30 -6.90 -10.86
N ILE A 129 -2.65 -5.74 -11.05
CA ILE A 129 -1.19 -5.61 -11.04
C ILE A 129 -0.75 -4.92 -9.75
#